data_04b712f5df808d3359386bb0a00e565e
#
_entry.id   04b712f5df808d3359386bb0a00e565e
#
_cell.length_a   1.000
_cell.length_b   1.000
_cell.length_c   1.000
_cell.angle_alpha   90.00
_cell.angle_beta   90.00
_cell.angle_gamma   90.00
#
_symmetry.space_group_name_H-M   'P 1'
#
loop_
_entity.id
_entity.type
_entity.pdbx_description
1 polymer ?
#
loop_
_entity_poly.entity_id
_entity_poly.type
_entity_poly.pdbx_seq_one_letter_code
_entity_poly.pdbx_strand_id
1 'polypeptide(L)'
;MPANRIRSAGYRSVVSGALGLSLVGMAALPAQAESIREREWHLTAMRASQMWRTSTGIGVTVTVIDSGVNAGLTDLAGRVLPGRDEAPDAPGDERTDPNGHGTLMALLIAGSGRSDGGAGTFGLAPGVKILPVRTPDRGLDSGRYIKEFSATVSRGIRFAVDSGSRVINISMGVPAGTEELTAAVKYALDKGSLIFAGVGNSGSEDDGNPVEYPGATPGVVGVAAVGKNLHRTTESEHGPQVDIAAPGEEMYHACPNGSGLCRSHGTSDATALASASAALIWSKHPTWTNNQVLRVMLNTIGGPTDGAKRNDSIGYGIVRPRIALRDPGDPGPADEYPLPDLAPAAPTAPAASAAASSGTHASSEDDESAAVGFPTDGGNSTPWIVLGAGAVVLIGVVAAVATRRRRI
;
A
#
# COMPACT_ATOMS: atom_id res chain seq x y z
N MET A 1 66.31 77.59 11.03
CA MET A 1 65.49 77.28 9.84
C MET A 1 64.73 76.00 10.16
N PRO A 2 63.39 76.03 10.24
CA PRO A 2 62.59 74.88 10.82
C PRO A 2 62.17 73.88 9.74
N ALA A 3 62.25 72.63 10.11
CA ALA A 3 61.86 71.47 9.33
C ALA A 3 60.33 71.25 9.40
N ASN A 4 59.74 71.04 8.26
CA ASN A 4 58.29 70.85 8.06
C ASN A 4 57.93 69.39 8.26
N ARG A 5 57.12 69.09 9.30
CA ARG A 5 56.52 67.77 9.50
C ARG A 5 55.16 67.75 8.77
N ILE A 6 55.07 66.97 7.72
CA ILE A 6 53.80 66.67 7.07
C ILE A 6 53.22 65.42 7.72
N ARG A 7 51.99 65.59 8.21
CA ARG A 7 51.18 64.57 8.91
C ARG A 7 50.68 63.53 7.90
N SER A 8 51.04 62.28 8.12
CA SER A 8 50.42 61.14 7.51
C SER A 8 49.31 60.58 8.44
N ALA A 9 48.13 61.16 8.33
CA ALA A 9 46.97 60.65 9.03
C ALA A 9 45.73 60.78 8.09
N GLY A 10 45.41 59.76 7.37
CA GLY A 10 44.18 59.80 6.51
C GLY A 10 43.90 58.59 5.66
N TYR A 11 44.73 57.54 5.64
CA TYR A 11 44.53 56.42 4.73
C TYR A 11 44.08 55.08 5.41
N ARG A 12 43.99 55.06 6.75
CA ARG A 12 43.63 53.82 7.44
C ARG A 12 42.15 53.61 7.71
N SER A 13 41.33 54.65 7.59
CA SER A 13 39.89 54.60 7.96
C SER A 13 38.95 54.29 6.76
N VAL A 14 39.42 54.36 5.52
CA VAL A 14 38.56 54.11 4.34
C VAL A 14 38.59 52.65 3.88
N VAL A 15 39.66 51.92 4.21
CA VAL A 15 39.76 50.48 3.81
C VAL A 15 38.94 49.56 4.71
N SER A 16 38.69 49.93 5.98
CA SER A 16 37.89 49.12 6.88
C SER A 16 36.35 49.20 6.62
N GLY A 17 35.89 50.28 6.00
CA GLY A 17 34.48 50.44 5.63
C GLY A 17 34.04 49.66 4.39
N ALA A 18 34.98 49.45 3.44
CA ALA A 18 34.67 48.73 2.21
C ALA A 18 34.62 47.21 2.39
N LEU A 19 35.34 46.64 3.36
CA LEU A 19 35.31 45.19 3.64
C LEU A 19 34.07 44.80 4.46
N GLY A 20 33.47 45.70 5.23
CA GLY A 20 32.25 45.46 6.02
C GLY A 20 30.98 45.45 5.18
N LEU A 21 30.93 46.19 4.06
CA LEU A 21 29.76 46.18 3.16
C LEU A 21 29.75 45.01 2.16
N SER A 22 30.87 44.34 1.95
CA SER A 22 30.93 43.21 1.03
C SER A 22 30.46 41.86 1.64
N LEU A 23 30.32 41.79 2.95
CA LEU A 23 29.85 40.58 3.66
C LEU A 23 28.34 40.59 3.95
N VAL A 24 27.62 41.68 3.76
CA VAL A 24 26.15 41.77 3.96
C VAL A 24 25.39 41.42 2.66
N GLY A 25 26.08 41.24 1.55
CA GLY A 25 25.47 40.93 0.24
C GLY A 25 25.38 39.45 -0.14
N MET A 26 25.73 38.51 0.75
CA MET A 26 25.27 37.12 0.61
C MET A 26 23.80 37.08 1.04
N ALA A 27 22.92 37.56 0.16
CA ALA A 27 21.49 37.30 0.26
C ALA A 27 21.34 35.80 0.46
N ALA A 28 20.84 35.39 1.62
CA ALA A 28 20.34 34.07 1.81
C ALA A 28 19.35 33.83 0.66
N LEU A 29 19.75 33.02 -0.33
CA LEU A 29 18.80 32.52 -1.30
C LEU A 29 17.67 31.93 -0.48
N PRO A 30 16.40 32.30 -0.72
CA PRO A 30 15.32 31.70 -0.01
C PRO A 30 15.51 30.19 -0.19
N ALA A 31 15.66 29.45 0.91
CA ALA A 31 15.59 28.00 0.88
C ALA A 31 14.23 27.68 0.27
N GLN A 32 14.21 27.35 -1.01
CA GLN A 32 12.97 26.90 -1.65
C GLN A 32 12.57 25.65 -0.93
N ALA A 33 11.39 25.67 -0.32
CA ALA A 33 10.82 24.46 0.25
C ALA A 33 10.74 23.43 -0.89
N GLU A 34 11.32 22.26 -0.66
CA GLU A 34 11.29 21.16 -1.62
C GLU A 34 9.82 20.84 -1.97
N SER A 35 9.51 20.81 -3.23
CA SER A 35 8.14 20.57 -3.71
C SER A 35 7.69 19.14 -3.39
N ILE A 36 6.37 18.91 -3.35
CA ILE A 36 5.82 17.55 -3.20
C ILE A 36 6.44 16.64 -4.26
N ARG A 37 6.47 17.09 -5.51
CA ARG A 37 7.01 16.34 -6.65
C ARG A 37 8.45 15.89 -6.46
N GLU A 38 9.29 16.69 -5.87
CA GLU A 38 10.70 16.35 -5.59
C GLU A 38 10.82 15.27 -4.52
N ARG A 39 9.88 15.19 -3.59
CA ARG A 39 9.82 14.19 -2.53
C ARG A 39 9.18 12.87 -2.96
N GLU A 40 8.48 12.83 -4.09
CA GLU A 40 7.88 11.61 -4.64
C GLU A 40 8.96 10.69 -5.23
N TRP A 41 9.81 10.13 -4.34
CA TRP A 41 10.95 9.31 -4.72
C TRP A 41 10.55 8.10 -5.58
N HIS A 42 9.38 7.50 -5.30
CA HIS A 42 8.84 6.35 -6.02
C HIS A 42 8.64 6.67 -7.51
N LEU A 43 8.16 7.86 -7.85
CA LEU A 43 8.00 8.27 -9.25
C LEU A 43 9.35 8.42 -9.95
N THR A 44 10.38 8.86 -9.22
CA THR A 44 11.74 8.98 -9.75
C THR A 44 12.37 7.59 -9.93
N ALA A 45 12.27 6.71 -8.94
CA ALA A 45 12.78 5.33 -8.99
C ALA A 45 12.10 4.51 -10.11
N MET A 46 10.79 4.64 -10.25
CA MET A 46 10.01 3.98 -11.31
C MET A 46 10.17 4.65 -12.68
N ARG A 47 10.82 5.83 -12.75
CA ARG A 47 10.99 6.66 -13.95
C ARG A 47 9.65 7.05 -14.59
N ALA A 48 8.72 7.54 -13.80
CA ALA A 48 7.36 7.89 -14.20
C ALA A 48 7.31 8.83 -15.42
N SER A 49 8.12 9.89 -15.43
CA SER A 49 8.18 10.84 -16.57
C SER A 49 8.55 10.17 -17.91
N GLN A 50 9.32 9.07 -17.87
CA GLN A 50 9.59 8.29 -19.06
C GLN A 50 8.37 7.47 -19.48
N MET A 51 7.68 6.85 -18.55
CA MET A 51 6.47 6.05 -18.80
C MET A 51 5.34 6.88 -19.38
N TRP A 52 5.13 8.11 -18.86
CA TRP A 52 4.08 9.01 -19.30
C TRP A 52 4.18 9.45 -20.76
N ARG A 53 5.35 9.33 -21.38
CA ARG A 53 5.49 9.52 -22.84
C ARG A 53 4.86 8.38 -23.65
N THR A 54 4.63 7.22 -23.00
CA THR A 54 4.06 6.03 -23.64
C THR A 54 2.63 5.78 -23.20
N SER A 55 2.36 5.89 -21.89
CA SER A 55 1.05 5.66 -21.29
C SER A 55 0.92 6.48 -20.02
N THR A 56 -0.25 7.09 -19.82
CA THR A 56 -0.66 7.73 -18.57
C THR A 56 -1.83 7.02 -17.91
N GLY A 57 -2.29 5.88 -18.46
CA GLY A 57 -3.46 5.16 -17.96
C GLY A 57 -4.80 5.63 -18.56
N ILE A 58 -4.79 6.52 -19.58
CA ILE A 58 -6.02 7.00 -20.24
C ILE A 58 -6.83 5.82 -20.75
N GLY A 59 -8.16 5.89 -20.56
CA GLY A 59 -9.11 4.84 -20.99
C GLY A 59 -9.29 3.71 -19.98
N VAL A 60 -8.56 3.72 -18.85
CA VAL A 60 -8.72 2.75 -17.79
C VAL A 60 -9.39 3.39 -16.57
N THR A 61 -10.34 2.68 -15.99
CA THR A 61 -10.94 3.01 -14.70
C THR A 61 -10.33 2.10 -13.64
N VAL A 62 -9.87 2.71 -12.54
CA VAL A 62 -9.41 2.01 -11.33
C VAL A 62 -10.45 2.25 -10.24
N THR A 63 -11.04 1.19 -9.71
CA THR A 63 -11.89 1.30 -8.52
C THR A 63 -11.01 1.36 -7.28
N VAL A 64 -11.33 2.28 -6.37
CA VAL A 64 -10.74 2.36 -5.03
C VAL A 64 -11.83 2.00 -4.03
N ILE A 65 -11.74 0.79 -3.45
CA ILE A 65 -12.62 0.33 -2.37
C ILE A 65 -11.93 0.68 -1.05
N ASP A 66 -12.40 1.74 -0.39
CA ASP A 66 -11.70 2.35 0.74
C ASP A 66 -12.64 3.25 1.56
N SER A 67 -12.13 4.18 2.36
CA SER A 67 -12.88 5.13 3.21
C SER A 67 -13.65 6.21 2.44
N GLY A 68 -13.62 6.20 1.11
CA GLY A 68 -14.15 7.23 0.22
C GLY A 68 -13.02 7.95 -0.53
N VAL A 69 -13.37 8.92 -1.38
CA VAL A 69 -12.38 9.74 -2.10
C VAL A 69 -12.83 11.21 -2.10
N ASN A 70 -12.03 12.11 -1.53
CA ASN A 70 -12.29 13.54 -1.61
C ASN A 70 -12.13 14.06 -3.05
N ALA A 71 -13.23 14.11 -3.79
CA ALA A 71 -13.26 14.55 -5.18
C ALA A 71 -13.01 16.06 -5.36
N GLY A 72 -13.01 16.83 -4.27
CA GLY A 72 -12.77 18.28 -4.28
C GLY A 72 -11.31 18.68 -4.40
N LEU A 73 -10.36 17.73 -4.25
CA LEU A 73 -8.95 18.03 -4.35
C LEU A 73 -8.54 18.43 -5.79
N THR A 74 -7.75 19.50 -5.90
CA THR A 74 -7.24 20.00 -7.19
C THR A 74 -6.51 18.92 -7.98
N ASP A 75 -5.72 18.07 -7.31
CA ASP A 75 -4.97 17.00 -7.96
C ASP A 75 -5.83 15.85 -8.45
N LEU A 76 -7.06 15.72 -7.96
CA LEU A 76 -8.06 14.75 -8.40
C LEU A 76 -9.16 15.35 -9.27
N ALA A 77 -9.09 16.66 -9.56
CA ALA A 77 -10.13 17.35 -10.34
C ALA A 77 -10.37 16.68 -11.71
N GLY A 78 -11.64 16.28 -11.94
CA GLY A 78 -12.06 15.59 -13.15
C GLY A 78 -11.59 14.13 -13.26
N ARG A 79 -10.98 13.55 -12.22
CA ARG A 79 -10.57 12.14 -12.19
C ARG A 79 -11.60 11.23 -11.52
N VAL A 80 -12.28 11.72 -10.49
CA VAL A 80 -13.21 10.93 -9.68
C VAL A 80 -14.58 10.86 -10.34
N LEU A 81 -15.03 9.65 -10.61
CA LEU A 81 -16.35 9.34 -11.14
C LEU A 81 -17.39 9.28 -10.01
N PRO A 82 -18.69 9.36 -10.30
CA PRO A 82 -19.71 8.88 -9.38
C PRO A 82 -19.49 7.40 -9.07
N GLY A 83 -19.51 7.03 -7.81
CA GLY A 83 -19.19 5.69 -7.34
C GLY A 83 -20.33 5.05 -6.55
N ARG A 84 -19.98 4.39 -5.44
CA ARG A 84 -20.94 3.73 -4.57
C ARG A 84 -20.61 3.98 -3.09
N ASP A 85 -21.63 4.36 -2.35
CA ASP A 85 -21.55 4.48 -0.91
C ASP A 85 -22.10 3.21 -0.24
N GLU A 86 -21.23 2.49 0.45
CA GLU A 86 -21.57 1.34 1.28
C GLU A 86 -21.59 1.68 2.78
N ALA A 87 -21.46 2.97 3.12
CA ALA A 87 -21.51 3.51 4.48
C ALA A 87 -22.61 4.57 4.62
N PRO A 88 -23.88 4.29 4.26
CA PRO A 88 -24.95 5.28 4.17
C PRO A 88 -25.31 5.94 5.51
N ASP A 89 -24.94 5.31 6.63
CA ASP A 89 -25.17 5.84 7.98
C ASP A 89 -24.11 6.89 8.39
N ALA A 90 -23.00 7.00 7.64
CA ALA A 90 -21.97 8.01 7.87
C ALA A 90 -22.23 9.28 7.05
N PRO A 91 -21.91 10.49 7.57
CA PRO A 91 -22.09 11.74 6.82
C PRO A 91 -21.32 11.76 5.50
N GLY A 92 -21.94 12.32 4.45
CA GLY A 92 -21.33 12.44 3.12
C GLY A 92 -21.73 11.29 2.19
N ASP A 93 -20.93 11.07 1.18
CA ASP A 93 -21.11 10.09 0.12
C ASP A 93 -19.77 9.44 -0.27
N GLU A 94 -19.71 8.65 -1.32
CA GLU A 94 -18.49 8.01 -1.81
C GLU A 94 -17.41 8.99 -2.28
N ARG A 95 -17.78 10.26 -2.51
CA ARG A 95 -16.87 11.34 -2.90
C ARG A 95 -16.44 12.21 -1.72
N THR A 96 -16.76 11.75 -0.52
CA THR A 96 -16.39 12.33 0.76
C THR A 96 -15.49 11.34 1.49
N ASP A 97 -14.39 11.81 2.06
CA ASP A 97 -13.43 10.96 2.77
C ASP A 97 -12.96 11.63 4.07
N PRO A 98 -13.67 11.45 5.17
CA PRO A 98 -13.27 12.01 6.46
C PRO A 98 -12.02 11.36 7.06
N ASN A 99 -11.71 10.12 6.67
CA ASN A 99 -10.51 9.39 7.11
C ASN A 99 -9.27 9.85 6.33
N GLY A 100 -9.41 10.10 5.03
CA GLY A 100 -8.34 10.53 4.13
C GLY A 100 -7.56 9.41 3.47
N HIS A 101 -7.73 8.15 3.89
CA HIS A 101 -6.94 7.04 3.37
C HIS A 101 -7.29 6.70 1.91
N GLY A 102 -8.56 6.57 1.56
CA GLY A 102 -8.95 6.30 0.18
C GLY A 102 -8.61 7.45 -0.79
N THR A 103 -8.64 8.69 -0.29
CA THR A 103 -8.17 9.86 -1.04
C THR A 103 -6.68 9.76 -1.34
N LEU A 104 -5.89 9.33 -0.37
CA LEU A 104 -4.47 9.09 -0.55
C LEU A 104 -4.22 8.02 -1.62
N MET A 105 -4.94 6.89 -1.56
CA MET A 105 -4.83 5.85 -2.61
C MET A 105 -5.14 6.42 -3.99
N ALA A 106 -6.21 7.20 -4.11
CA ALA A 106 -6.58 7.87 -5.36
C ALA A 106 -5.49 8.85 -5.84
N LEU A 107 -4.85 9.61 -4.94
CA LEU A 107 -3.74 10.49 -5.27
C LEU A 107 -2.53 9.72 -5.80
N LEU A 108 -2.10 8.64 -5.14
CA LEU A 108 -0.98 7.81 -5.58
C LEU A 108 -1.24 7.13 -6.93
N ILE A 109 -2.50 6.81 -7.24
CA ILE A 109 -2.90 6.24 -8.53
C ILE A 109 -2.99 7.32 -9.61
N ALA A 110 -3.77 8.40 -9.38
CA ALA A 110 -4.31 9.27 -10.41
C ALA A 110 -4.01 10.77 -10.22
N GLY A 111 -3.27 11.15 -9.20
CA GLY A 111 -2.94 12.55 -8.93
C GLY A 111 -2.39 13.27 -10.16
N SER A 112 -2.85 14.49 -10.40
CA SER A 112 -2.50 15.26 -11.61
C SER A 112 -1.36 16.24 -11.40
N GLY A 113 -0.90 16.45 -10.16
CA GLY A 113 0.14 17.40 -9.80
C GLY A 113 -0.25 18.87 -10.00
N ARG A 114 -1.53 19.20 -10.13
CA ARG A 114 -2.00 20.57 -10.47
C ARG A 114 -2.00 21.54 -9.31
N SER A 115 -2.06 21.04 -8.07
CA SER A 115 -1.93 21.90 -6.91
C SER A 115 -0.55 22.57 -6.86
N ASP A 116 -0.40 23.61 -6.05
CA ASP A 116 0.85 24.34 -5.84
C ASP A 116 1.55 24.77 -7.17
N GLY A 117 0.76 25.23 -8.14
CA GLY A 117 1.32 25.70 -9.43
C GLY A 117 1.91 24.60 -10.30
N GLY A 118 1.55 23.34 -10.09
CA GLY A 118 2.07 22.18 -10.83
C GLY A 118 3.10 21.36 -10.06
N ALA A 119 3.28 21.65 -8.78
CA ALA A 119 4.17 20.93 -7.87
C ALA A 119 3.42 20.03 -6.87
N GLY A 120 2.13 19.80 -7.11
CA GLY A 120 1.27 18.93 -6.31
C GLY A 120 1.60 17.45 -6.44
N THR A 121 0.69 16.61 -5.92
CA THR A 121 0.85 15.15 -5.96
C THR A 121 0.60 14.60 -7.35
N PHE A 122 1.58 13.87 -7.87
CA PHE A 122 1.42 13.07 -9.07
C PHE A 122 1.14 11.61 -8.73
N GLY A 123 0.08 11.06 -9.30
CA GLY A 123 -0.14 9.62 -9.33
C GLY A 123 0.71 8.94 -10.41
N LEU A 124 0.99 7.66 -10.21
CA LEU A 124 1.79 6.89 -11.18
C LEU A 124 1.08 6.77 -12.54
N ALA A 125 -0.26 6.75 -12.55
CA ALA A 125 -1.11 6.68 -13.75
C ALA A 125 -2.06 7.90 -13.83
N PRO A 126 -1.56 9.13 -14.07
CA PRO A 126 -2.34 10.37 -13.92
C PRO A 126 -3.49 10.52 -14.94
N GLY A 127 -3.61 9.62 -15.91
CA GLY A 127 -4.67 9.60 -16.92
C GLY A 127 -5.87 8.73 -16.57
N VAL A 128 -5.80 7.87 -15.55
CA VAL A 128 -6.92 6.99 -15.17
C VAL A 128 -8.09 7.77 -14.58
N LYS A 129 -9.26 7.13 -14.58
CA LYS A 129 -10.42 7.55 -13.79
C LYS A 129 -10.50 6.72 -12.52
N ILE A 130 -10.88 7.35 -11.42
CA ILE A 130 -11.11 6.70 -10.14
C ILE A 130 -12.61 6.49 -9.96
N LEU A 131 -13.01 5.25 -9.67
CA LEU A 131 -14.37 4.88 -9.28
C LEU A 131 -14.35 4.60 -7.77
N PRO A 132 -14.83 5.51 -6.91
CA PRO A 132 -14.79 5.30 -5.47
C PRO A 132 -15.88 4.33 -5.02
N VAL A 133 -15.54 3.46 -4.08
CA VAL A 133 -16.50 2.68 -3.28
C VAL A 133 -16.16 2.94 -1.82
N ARG A 134 -17.03 3.70 -1.13
CA ARG A 134 -16.83 4.02 0.27
C ARG A 134 -17.30 2.89 1.16
N THR A 135 -16.41 2.39 2.01
CA THR A 135 -16.72 1.38 3.04
C THR A 135 -16.98 2.03 4.39
N PRO A 136 -17.73 1.38 5.29
CA PRO A 136 -17.88 1.86 6.66
C PRO A 136 -16.53 1.97 7.37
N ASP A 137 -16.38 3.02 8.20
CA ASP A 137 -15.23 3.14 9.08
C ASP A 137 -15.31 2.16 10.26
N ARG A 138 -14.17 1.85 10.85
CA ARG A 138 -14.07 0.90 11.96
C ARG A 138 -14.84 1.43 13.18
N GLY A 139 -15.68 0.62 13.77
CA GLY A 139 -16.48 0.96 14.95
C GLY A 139 -17.21 -0.23 15.53
N LEU A 140 -17.03 -1.42 14.92
CA LEU A 140 -17.71 -2.65 15.30
C LEU A 140 -16.77 -3.56 16.11
N ASP A 141 -17.35 -4.44 16.93
CA ASP A 141 -16.57 -5.54 17.50
C ASP A 141 -15.95 -6.41 16.39
N SER A 142 -14.82 -7.07 16.69
CA SER A 142 -13.97 -7.70 15.68
C SER A 142 -14.70 -8.73 14.80
N GLY A 143 -15.60 -9.54 15.38
CA GLY A 143 -16.31 -10.58 14.63
C GLY A 143 -17.37 -9.99 13.69
N ARG A 144 -18.09 -8.98 14.15
CA ARG A 144 -19.07 -8.25 13.35
C ARG A 144 -18.40 -7.43 12.27
N TYR A 145 -17.27 -6.80 12.59
CA TYR A 145 -16.48 -6.04 11.63
C TYR A 145 -16.00 -6.91 10.47
N ILE A 146 -15.43 -8.10 10.72
CA ILE A 146 -14.96 -9.02 9.67
C ILE A 146 -16.10 -9.35 8.70
N LYS A 147 -17.28 -9.72 9.23
CA LYS A 147 -18.43 -10.08 8.41
C LYS A 147 -18.94 -8.92 7.57
N GLU A 148 -19.12 -7.75 8.18
CA GLU A 148 -19.62 -6.55 7.49
C GLU A 148 -18.60 -6.04 6.47
N PHE A 149 -17.32 -6.05 6.80
CA PHE A 149 -16.23 -5.70 5.87
C PHE A 149 -16.27 -6.61 4.64
N SER A 150 -16.27 -7.93 4.84
CA SER A 150 -16.27 -8.89 3.73
C SER A 150 -17.51 -8.74 2.84
N ALA A 151 -18.69 -8.54 3.42
CA ALA A 151 -19.92 -8.31 2.67
C ALA A 151 -19.87 -6.99 1.88
N THR A 152 -19.37 -5.92 2.50
CA THR A 152 -19.24 -4.61 1.87
C THR A 152 -18.24 -4.64 0.70
N VAL A 153 -17.05 -5.22 0.94
CA VAL A 153 -16.04 -5.37 -0.12
C VAL A 153 -16.56 -6.24 -1.26
N SER A 154 -17.29 -7.32 -0.95
CA SER A 154 -17.90 -8.19 -1.99
C SER A 154 -18.89 -7.45 -2.86
N ARG A 155 -19.76 -6.62 -2.28
CA ARG A 155 -20.68 -5.75 -3.04
C ARG A 155 -19.93 -4.70 -3.84
N GLY A 156 -18.89 -4.10 -3.25
CA GLY A 156 -18.02 -3.15 -3.91
C GLY A 156 -17.29 -3.72 -5.13
N ILE A 157 -16.74 -4.95 -5.03
CA ILE A 157 -16.12 -5.67 -6.14
C ILE A 157 -17.12 -5.89 -7.27
N ARG A 158 -18.32 -6.41 -6.98
CA ARG A 158 -19.37 -6.61 -8.00
C ARG A 158 -19.77 -5.32 -8.67
N PHE A 159 -20.01 -4.25 -7.90
CA PHE A 159 -20.31 -2.94 -8.44
C PHE A 159 -19.18 -2.41 -9.35
N ALA A 160 -17.94 -2.55 -8.95
CA ALA A 160 -16.78 -2.15 -9.75
C ALA A 160 -16.77 -2.84 -11.13
N VAL A 161 -16.98 -4.15 -11.13
CA VAL A 161 -17.05 -4.98 -12.36
C VAL A 161 -18.21 -4.56 -13.25
N ASP A 162 -19.39 -4.42 -12.67
CA ASP A 162 -20.62 -4.05 -13.41
C ASP A 162 -20.53 -2.62 -13.97
N SER A 163 -19.73 -1.76 -13.34
CA SER A 163 -19.38 -0.41 -13.81
C SER A 163 -18.24 -0.39 -14.86
N GLY A 164 -17.73 -1.54 -15.26
CA GLY A 164 -16.67 -1.68 -16.28
C GLY A 164 -15.25 -1.36 -15.79
N SER A 165 -15.02 -1.36 -14.49
CA SER A 165 -13.70 -1.16 -13.93
C SER A 165 -12.82 -2.39 -14.21
N ARG A 166 -11.65 -2.15 -14.79
CA ARG A 166 -10.68 -3.22 -15.10
C ARG A 166 -9.74 -3.54 -13.95
N VAL A 167 -9.45 -2.54 -13.11
CA VAL A 167 -8.53 -2.66 -11.99
C VAL A 167 -9.27 -2.27 -10.71
N ILE A 168 -9.17 -3.09 -9.69
CA ILE A 168 -9.76 -2.87 -8.38
C ILE A 168 -8.64 -2.84 -7.35
N ASN A 169 -8.51 -1.71 -6.65
CA ASN A 169 -7.58 -1.47 -5.57
C ASN A 169 -8.29 -1.62 -4.23
N ILE A 170 -7.78 -2.47 -3.35
CA ILE A 170 -8.29 -2.67 -1.99
C ILE A 170 -7.12 -2.55 -1.01
N SER A 171 -7.01 -1.39 -0.38
CA SER A 171 -5.92 -1.08 0.55
C SER A 171 -6.33 -1.26 2.02
N MET A 172 -7.18 -2.26 2.28
CA MET A 172 -7.72 -2.59 3.59
C MET A 172 -7.80 -4.10 3.74
N GLY A 173 -7.76 -4.61 4.97
CA GLY A 173 -7.82 -6.03 5.25
C GLY A 173 -8.46 -6.40 6.57
N VAL A 174 -8.82 -7.68 6.69
CA VAL A 174 -9.31 -8.33 7.91
C VAL A 174 -8.67 -9.72 8.05
N PRO A 175 -8.55 -10.25 9.29
CA PRO A 175 -7.81 -11.48 9.53
C PRO A 175 -8.55 -12.77 9.11
N ALA A 176 -9.70 -12.67 8.43
CA ALA A 176 -10.44 -13.83 7.95
C ALA A 176 -11.17 -13.57 6.64
N GLY A 177 -11.05 -14.50 5.69
CA GLY A 177 -11.81 -14.51 4.45
C GLY A 177 -13.21 -15.11 4.63
N THR A 178 -14.09 -14.87 3.66
CA THR A 178 -15.43 -15.42 3.61
C THR A 178 -15.73 -16.02 2.24
N GLU A 179 -16.69 -16.95 2.18
CA GLU A 179 -17.15 -17.51 0.89
C GLU A 179 -17.72 -16.44 -0.04
N GLU A 180 -18.43 -15.44 0.53
CA GLU A 180 -18.98 -14.31 -0.21
C GLU A 180 -17.89 -13.49 -0.90
N LEU A 181 -16.77 -13.22 -0.19
CA LEU A 181 -15.62 -12.53 -0.75
C LEU A 181 -14.97 -13.36 -1.86
N THR A 182 -14.74 -14.64 -1.64
CA THR A 182 -14.20 -15.56 -2.66
C THR A 182 -15.07 -15.59 -3.92
N ALA A 183 -16.40 -15.65 -3.76
CA ALA A 183 -17.34 -15.61 -4.87
C ALA A 183 -17.33 -14.26 -5.63
N ALA A 184 -17.11 -13.15 -4.94
CA ALA A 184 -16.98 -11.84 -5.57
C ALA A 184 -15.66 -11.70 -6.35
N VAL A 185 -14.56 -12.22 -5.80
CA VAL A 185 -13.24 -12.28 -6.49
C VAL A 185 -13.36 -13.12 -7.76
N LYS A 186 -13.94 -14.33 -7.66
CA LYS A 186 -14.17 -15.14 -8.84
C LYS A 186 -15.00 -14.44 -9.91
N TYR A 187 -16.07 -13.76 -9.50
CA TYR A 187 -16.89 -12.97 -10.42
C TYR A 187 -16.07 -11.90 -11.15
N ALA A 188 -15.19 -11.18 -10.43
CA ALA A 188 -14.34 -10.16 -11.03
C ALA A 188 -13.37 -10.75 -12.06
N LEU A 189 -12.73 -11.87 -11.75
CA LEU A 189 -11.81 -12.55 -12.67
C LEU A 189 -12.54 -13.07 -13.92
N ASP A 190 -13.67 -13.70 -13.75
CA ASP A 190 -14.51 -14.23 -14.86
C ASP A 190 -14.99 -13.11 -15.80
N LYS A 191 -15.14 -11.88 -15.27
CA LYS A 191 -15.51 -10.68 -16.03
C LYS A 191 -14.32 -9.91 -16.57
N GLY A 192 -13.12 -10.35 -16.29
CA GLY A 192 -11.89 -9.78 -16.83
C GLY A 192 -11.35 -8.58 -16.04
N SER A 193 -11.66 -8.44 -14.76
CA SER A 193 -11.05 -7.47 -13.87
C SER A 193 -9.87 -8.06 -13.12
N LEU A 194 -8.88 -7.22 -12.71
CA LEU A 194 -7.81 -7.55 -11.79
C LEU A 194 -8.07 -6.90 -10.43
N ILE A 195 -7.81 -7.64 -9.36
CA ILE A 195 -7.89 -7.14 -7.99
C ILE A 195 -6.49 -7.16 -7.39
N PHE A 196 -6.07 -6.01 -6.85
CA PHE A 196 -4.84 -5.86 -6.07
C PHE A 196 -5.23 -5.52 -4.64
N ALA A 197 -4.64 -6.20 -3.66
CA ALA A 197 -4.86 -5.90 -2.26
C ALA A 197 -3.55 -5.96 -1.46
N GLY A 198 -3.44 -5.08 -0.45
CA GLY A 198 -2.34 -5.12 0.49
C GLY A 198 -2.35 -6.41 1.29
N VAL A 199 -1.16 -6.95 1.56
CA VAL A 199 -1.04 -8.19 2.34
C VAL A 199 -1.17 -7.96 3.84
N GLY A 200 -1.12 -6.69 4.30
CA GLY A 200 -1.21 -6.28 5.71
C GLY A 200 0.06 -5.60 6.22
N ASN A 201 -0.08 -4.92 7.37
CA ASN A 201 0.96 -4.07 7.96
C ASN A 201 1.37 -4.51 9.38
N SER A 202 1.12 -5.76 9.73
CA SER A 202 1.48 -6.38 11.01
C SER A 202 2.57 -7.44 10.85
N GLY A 203 3.51 -7.20 9.90
CA GLY A 203 4.59 -8.15 9.56
C GLY A 203 5.82 -8.06 10.43
N SER A 204 5.81 -7.24 11.50
CA SER A 204 6.89 -7.20 12.48
C SER A 204 6.88 -8.46 13.37
N GLU A 205 8.00 -8.76 14.01
CA GLU A 205 8.10 -9.90 14.95
C GLU A 205 7.13 -9.74 16.15
N ASP A 206 6.91 -8.50 16.57
CA ASP A 206 6.03 -8.18 17.70
C ASP A 206 4.55 -8.33 17.35
N ASP A 207 4.16 -8.11 16.08
CA ASP A 207 2.78 -8.15 15.61
C ASP A 207 2.32 -9.53 15.12
N GLY A 208 3.25 -10.49 14.99
CA GLY A 208 2.98 -11.89 14.72
C GLY A 208 2.64 -12.25 13.29
N ASN A 209 2.74 -11.31 12.34
CA ASN A 209 2.57 -11.53 10.90
C ASN A 209 1.28 -12.31 10.54
N PRO A 210 0.09 -11.82 10.90
CA PRO A 210 -1.17 -12.49 10.57
C PRO A 210 -1.40 -12.52 9.06
N VAL A 211 -2.32 -13.37 8.60
CA VAL A 211 -2.73 -13.38 7.20
C VAL A 211 -4.00 -12.54 7.05
N GLU A 212 -3.97 -11.56 6.14
CA GLU A 212 -5.10 -10.66 5.92
C GLU A 212 -5.81 -10.90 4.58
N TYR A 213 -7.12 -10.68 4.58
CA TYR A 213 -8.02 -10.80 3.43
C TYR A 213 -8.62 -9.43 3.09
N PRO A 214 -8.73 -9.07 1.78
CA PRO A 214 -8.69 -9.96 0.62
C PRO A 214 -7.29 -10.30 0.09
N GLY A 215 -6.20 -9.75 0.60
CA GLY A 215 -4.85 -9.98 0.07
C GLY A 215 -4.47 -11.46 -0.09
N ALA A 216 -4.96 -12.32 0.80
CA ALA A 216 -4.74 -13.77 0.76
C ALA A 216 -5.88 -14.58 0.08
N THR A 217 -6.87 -13.91 -0.54
CA THR A 217 -7.94 -14.60 -1.25
C THR A 217 -7.45 -15.09 -2.61
N PRO A 218 -7.57 -16.36 -2.97
CA PRO A 218 -7.17 -16.87 -4.28
C PRO A 218 -7.77 -16.04 -5.42
N GLY A 219 -6.92 -15.62 -6.36
CA GLY A 219 -7.28 -14.73 -7.46
C GLY A 219 -7.13 -13.23 -7.19
N VAL A 220 -6.83 -12.83 -5.97
CA VAL A 220 -6.38 -11.47 -5.64
C VAL A 220 -4.86 -11.43 -5.73
N VAL A 221 -4.33 -10.37 -6.32
CA VAL A 221 -2.88 -10.15 -6.36
C VAL A 221 -2.45 -9.51 -5.04
N GLY A 222 -1.82 -10.27 -4.17
CA GLY A 222 -1.32 -9.82 -2.86
C GLY A 222 -0.06 -8.97 -3.01
N VAL A 223 -0.10 -7.75 -2.47
CA VAL A 223 0.95 -6.74 -2.65
C VAL A 223 1.67 -6.43 -1.35
N ALA A 224 2.98 -6.68 -1.31
CA ALA A 224 3.87 -6.29 -0.23
C ALA A 224 4.50 -4.91 -0.46
N ALA A 225 4.94 -4.25 0.62
CA ALA A 225 5.61 -2.97 0.56
C ALA A 225 7.14 -3.12 0.60
N VAL A 226 7.83 -2.35 -0.25
CA VAL A 226 9.30 -2.20 -0.22
C VAL A 226 9.72 -0.76 -0.02
N GLY A 227 10.88 -0.60 0.63
CA GLY A 227 11.52 0.69 0.82
C GLY A 227 12.42 1.11 -0.35
N LYS A 228 13.09 2.25 -0.18
CA LYS A 228 14.07 2.79 -1.15
C LYS A 228 15.25 1.85 -1.42
N ASN A 229 15.57 0.99 -0.46
CA ASN A 229 16.58 -0.06 -0.56
C ASN A 229 16.13 -1.31 -1.32
N LEU A 230 14.86 -1.34 -1.78
CA LEU A 230 14.20 -2.46 -2.46
C LEU A 230 14.03 -3.72 -1.60
N HIS A 231 14.16 -3.60 -0.28
CA HIS A 231 13.82 -4.66 0.68
C HIS A 231 12.40 -4.45 1.21
N ARG A 232 11.74 -5.53 1.63
CA ARG A 232 10.46 -5.50 2.32
C ARG A 232 10.55 -4.58 3.54
N THR A 233 9.57 -3.71 3.75
CA THR A 233 9.48 -2.90 4.96
C THR A 233 9.17 -3.79 6.17
N THR A 234 9.62 -3.41 7.34
CA THR A 234 9.44 -4.22 8.56
C THR A 234 7.97 -4.53 8.84
N GLU A 235 7.10 -3.55 8.60
CA GLU A 235 5.66 -3.65 8.82
C GLU A 235 4.92 -4.50 7.78
N SER A 236 5.43 -4.59 6.54
CA SER A 236 4.76 -5.38 5.51
C SER A 236 4.71 -6.84 5.91
N GLU A 237 3.51 -7.42 5.94
CA GLU A 237 3.35 -8.85 6.12
C GLU A 237 4.04 -9.63 5.01
N HIS A 238 4.36 -10.87 5.30
CA HIS A 238 5.12 -11.77 4.42
C HIS A 238 4.56 -13.20 4.50
N GLY A 239 4.77 -13.96 3.45
CA GLY A 239 4.28 -15.35 3.38
C GLY A 239 3.83 -15.76 1.98
N PRO A 240 3.16 -16.89 1.86
CA PRO A 240 2.68 -17.42 0.56
C PRO A 240 1.66 -16.50 -0.13
N GLN A 241 0.95 -15.65 0.60
CA GLN A 241 -0.02 -14.69 0.05
C GLN A 241 0.61 -13.51 -0.68
N VAL A 242 1.93 -13.33 -0.61
CA VAL A 242 2.62 -12.26 -1.33
C VAL A 242 2.86 -12.67 -2.77
N ASP A 243 2.24 -12.01 -3.73
CA ASP A 243 2.48 -12.25 -5.17
C ASP A 243 3.51 -11.31 -5.75
N ILE A 244 3.38 -10.01 -5.43
CA ILE A 244 4.26 -8.96 -5.93
C ILE A 244 4.55 -7.93 -4.85
N ALA A 245 5.49 -7.03 -5.12
CA ALA A 245 5.77 -5.91 -4.25
C ALA A 245 5.85 -4.60 -5.04
N ALA A 246 5.65 -3.49 -4.34
CA ALA A 246 5.82 -2.14 -4.88
C ALA A 246 6.35 -1.18 -3.80
N PRO A 247 6.81 0.04 -4.15
CA PRO A 247 7.19 1.04 -3.16
C PRO A 247 6.06 1.36 -2.19
N GLY A 248 6.36 1.38 -0.88
CA GLY A 248 5.39 1.64 0.17
C GLY A 248 6.03 2.23 1.43
N GLU A 249 7.21 2.86 1.32
CA GLU A 249 7.91 3.51 2.43
C GLU A 249 8.14 4.98 2.12
N GLU A 250 7.95 5.85 3.13
CA GLU A 250 8.15 7.30 2.98
C GLU A 250 7.48 7.91 1.73
N MET A 251 6.20 7.63 1.57
CA MET A 251 5.41 8.14 0.45
C MET A 251 4.91 9.54 0.75
N TYR A 252 5.44 10.54 0.04
CA TYR A 252 5.06 11.94 0.19
C TYR A 252 3.95 12.32 -0.78
N HIS A 253 3.00 13.14 -0.31
CA HIS A 253 1.81 13.55 -1.08
C HIS A 253 1.16 14.80 -0.46
N ALA A 254 0.27 15.46 -1.19
CA ALA A 254 -0.60 16.48 -0.61
C ALA A 254 -1.50 15.84 0.45
N CYS A 255 -1.73 16.56 1.55
CA CYS A 255 -2.62 16.04 2.58
C CYS A 255 -4.06 15.90 2.05
N PRO A 256 -4.79 14.83 2.41
CA PRO A 256 -6.16 14.58 1.93
C PRO A 256 -7.17 15.69 2.27
N ASN A 257 -6.87 16.53 3.26
CA ASN A 257 -7.66 17.73 3.59
C ASN A 257 -7.38 18.93 2.67
N GLY A 258 -6.48 18.80 1.69
CA GLY A 258 -6.15 19.82 0.71
C GLY A 258 -5.08 20.83 1.15
N SER A 259 -4.44 20.65 2.30
CA SER A 259 -3.42 21.58 2.78
C SER A 259 -2.17 20.89 3.30
N GLY A 260 -1.00 21.32 2.79
CA GLY A 260 0.31 20.89 3.27
C GLY A 260 0.80 19.58 2.66
N LEU A 261 1.95 19.15 3.19
CA LEU A 261 2.66 17.93 2.81
C LEU A 261 2.43 16.86 3.87
N CYS A 262 1.94 15.72 3.45
CA CYS A 262 1.76 14.54 4.29
C CYS A 262 2.71 13.41 3.84
N ARG A 263 2.87 12.43 4.71
CA ARG A 263 3.67 11.23 4.46
C ARG A 263 2.89 10.00 4.91
N SER A 264 2.89 8.98 4.09
CA SER A 264 2.32 7.67 4.39
C SER A 264 3.36 6.56 4.23
N HIS A 265 2.97 5.37 4.59
CA HIS A 265 3.73 4.14 4.41
C HIS A 265 2.79 2.93 4.51
N GLY A 266 3.23 1.79 4.01
CA GLY A 266 2.53 0.52 4.15
C GLY A 266 2.20 -0.18 2.84
N THR A 267 1.60 -1.35 2.97
CA THR A 267 1.13 -2.16 1.84
C THR A 267 -0.02 -1.51 1.07
N SER A 268 -0.74 -0.57 1.69
CA SER A 268 -1.75 0.26 1.05
C SER A 268 -1.18 1.09 -0.11
N ASP A 269 -0.08 1.83 0.17
CA ASP A 269 0.62 2.64 -0.83
C ASP A 269 1.18 1.78 -1.96
N ALA A 270 1.78 0.63 -1.60
CA ALA A 270 2.30 -0.33 -2.57
C ALA A 270 1.19 -0.88 -3.49
N THR A 271 0.02 -1.17 -2.94
CA THR A 271 -1.16 -1.65 -3.70
C THR A 271 -1.64 -0.60 -4.70
N ALA A 272 -1.67 0.68 -4.29
CA ALA A 272 -2.02 1.77 -5.19
C ALA A 272 -1.06 1.86 -6.39
N LEU A 273 0.26 1.71 -6.16
CA LEU A 273 1.25 1.71 -7.24
C LEU A 273 1.20 0.46 -8.12
N ALA A 274 0.89 -0.72 -7.56
CA ALA A 274 0.67 -1.95 -8.33
C ALA A 274 -0.56 -1.81 -9.23
N SER A 275 -1.68 -1.30 -8.70
CA SER A 275 -2.91 -1.00 -9.45
C SER A 275 -2.66 0.00 -10.59
N ALA A 276 -1.95 1.08 -10.29
CA ALA A 276 -1.57 2.07 -11.30
C ALA A 276 -0.65 1.48 -12.38
N SER A 277 0.26 0.56 -12.01
CA SER A 277 1.14 -0.15 -12.96
C SER A 277 0.34 -0.99 -13.94
N ALA A 278 -0.64 -1.75 -13.47
CA ALA A 278 -1.57 -2.51 -14.31
C ALA A 278 -2.36 -1.58 -15.26
N ALA A 279 -2.86 -0.47 -14.74
CA ALA A 279 -3.60 0.50 -15.53
C ALA A 279 -2.77 1.14 -16.65
N LEU A 280 -1.49 1.44 -16.40
CA LEU A 280 -0.56 1.94 -17.43
C LEU A 280 -0.39 0.94 -18.57
N ILE A 281 -0.18 -0.34 -18.24
CA ILE A 281 0.00 -1.43 -19.20
C ILE A 281 -1.29 -1.63 -20.00
N TRP A 282 -2.42 -1.69 -19.32
CA TRP A 282 -3.71 -1.91 -19.97
C TRP A 282 -4.11 -0.76 -20.90
N SER A 283 -3.82 0.47 -20.50
CA SER A 283 -4.05 1.66 -21.35
C SER A 283 -3.27 1.57 -22.68
N LYS A 284 -2.06 1.03 -22.67
CA LYS A 284 -1.25 0.82 -23.88
C LYS A 284 -1.76 -0.36 -24.71
N HIS A 285 -2.31 -1.39 -24.06
CA HIS A 285 -2.76 -2.64 -24.68
C HIS A 285 -4.25 -2.92 -24.33
N PRO A 286 -5.20 -2.13 -24.87
CA PRO A 286 -6.59 -2.13 -24.43
C PRO A 286 -7.35 -3.42 -24.76
N THR A 287 -6.82 -4.24 -25.66
CA THR A 287 -7.39 -5.52 -26.08
C THR A 287 -6.92 -6.70 -25.23
N TRP A 288 -5.90 -6.51 -24.39
CA TRP A 288 -5.43 -7.59 -23.53
C TRP A 288 -6.44 -7.91 -22.42
N THR A 289 -6.48 -9.20 -22.06
CA THR A 289 -7.27 -9.66 -20.91
C THR A 289 -6.56 -9.36 -19.59
N ASN A 290 -7.28 -9.50 -18.49
CA ASN A 290 -6.72 -9.44 -17.15
C ASN A 290 -5.53 -10.41 -16.98
N ASN A 291 -5.66 -11.66 -17.46
CA ASN A 291 -4.61 -12.67 -17.40
C ASN A 291 -3.35 -12.24 -18.16
N GLN A 292 -3.51 -11.65 -19.33
CA GLN A 292 -2.41 -11.16 -20.15
C GLN A 292 -1.68 -9.97 -19.52
N VAL A 293 -2.43 -9.00 -18.95
CA VAL A 293 -1.83 -7.87 -18.24
C VAL A 293 -1.05 -8.35 -17.03
N LEU A 294 -1.64 -9.22 -16.21
CA LEU A 294 -0.97 -9.76 -15.03
C LEU A 294 0.28 -10.57 -15.42
N ARG A 295 0.19 -11.42 -16.45
CA ARG A 295 1.34 -12.18 -16.94
C ARG A 295 2.49 -11.30 -17.38
N VAL A 296 2.21 -10.22 -18.10
CA VAL A 296 3.24 -9.25 -18.50
C VAL A 296 3.83 -8.53 -17.30
N MET A 297 3.02 -8.20 -16.30
CA MET A 297 3.56 -7.66 -15.05
C MET A 297 4.56 -8.64 -14.42
N LEU A 298 4.21 -9.91 -14.30
CA LEU A 298 5.06 -10.96 -13.72
C LEU A 298 6.32 -11.24 -14.58
N ASN A 299 6.21 -11.27 -15.90
CA ASN A 299 7.34 -11.52 -16.81
C ASN A 299 8.35 -10.37 -16.83
N THR A 300 7.93 -9.15 -16.50
CA THR A 300 8.78 -7.95 -16.49
C THR A 300 9.17 -7.48 -15.10
N ILE A 301 8.82 -8.24 -14.08
CA ILE A 301 9.03 -7.89 -12.68
C ILE A 301 10.52 -7.91 -12.28
N GLY A 302 10.89 -7.19 -11.23
CA GLY A 302 12.21 -7.25 -10.62
C GLY A 302 12.28 -8.37 -9.59
N GLY A 303 12.62 -9.58 -10.04
CA GLY A 303 12.62 -10.78 -9.19
C GLY A 303 13.63 -10.74 -8.05
N PRO A 304 13.54 -11.72 -7.14
CA PRO A 304 14.50 -11.93 -6.07
C PRO A 304 15.94 -12.02 -6.57
N THR A 305 16.90 -11.46 -5.82
CA THR A 305 18.30 -11.40 -6.22
C THR A 305 19.10 -12.66 -5.86
N ASP A 306 18.50 -13.56 -5.10
CA ASP A 306 19.06 -14.87 -4.71
C ASP A 306 18.88 -15.98 -5.75
N GLY A 307 18.24 -15.65 -6.89
CA GLY A 307 17.94 -16.57 -7.97
C GLY A 307 16.66 -17.39 -7.79
N ALA A 308 15.94 -17.20 -6.69
CA ALA A 308 14.61 -17.79 -6.51
C ALA A 308 13.61 -17.20 -7.49
N LYS A 309 12.65 -18.00 -7.94
CA LYS A 309 11.54 -17.50 -8.79
C LYS A 309 10.57 -16.63 -7.99
N ARG A 310 10.44 -16.92 -6.70
CA ARG A 310 9.54 -16.26 -5.75
C ARG A 310 10.11 -16.42 -4.35
N ASN A 311 9.86 -15.45 -3.47
CA ASN A 311 10.06 -15.59 -2.03
C ASN A 311 8.89 -14.98 -1.25
N ASP A 312 8.85 -15.21 0.06
CA ASP A 312 7.74 -14.76 0.91
C ASP A 312 7.78 -13.26 1.25
N SER A 313 8.85 -12.55 0.91
CA SER A 313 9.01 -11.12 1.20
C SER A 313 8.50 -10.19 0.10
N ILE A 314 8.73 -10.56 -1.17
CA ILE A 314 8.39 -9.73 -2.33
C ILE A 314 7.64 -10.51 -3.43
N GLY A 315 7.22 -11.74 -3.11
CA GLY A 315 6.58 -12.61 -4.09
C GLY A 315 7.47 -12.90 -5.31
N TYR A 316 6.92 -12.78 -6.49
CA TYR A 316 7.67 -12.87 -7.75
C TYR A 316 8.60 -11.68 -7.97
N GLY A 317 8.41 -10.57 -7.24
CA GLY A 317 9.30 -9.41 -7.28
C GLY A 317 8.62 -8.06 -7.22
N ILE A 318 9.41 -7.02 -7.49
CA ILE A 318 8.97 -5.62 -7.43
C ILE A 318 8.49 -5.19 -8.82
N VAL A 319 7.30 -4.57 -8.91
CA VAL A 319 6.70 -4.11 -10.16
C VAL A 319 7.59 -3.14 -10.95
N ARG A 320 7.70 -3.37 -12.25
CA ARG A 320 8.49 -2.54 -13.16
C ARG A 320 7.70 -2.15 -14.41
N PRO A 321 6.63 -1.35 -14.29
CA PRO A 321 5.76 -1.01 -15.44
C PRO A 321 6.56 -0.37 -16.59
N ARG A 322 7.66 0.32 -16.29
CA ARG A 322 8.56 0.86 -17.30
C ARG A 322 9.11 -0.22 -18.25
N ILE A 323 9.42 -1.40 -17.74
CA ILE A 323 9.90 -2.50 -18.58
C ILE A 323 8.73 -3.05 -19.39
N ALA A 324 7.59 -3.34 -18.77
CA ALA A 324 6.37 -3.81 -19.42
C ALA A 324 5.90 -2.86 -20.55
N LEU A 325 5.98 -1.55 -20.34
CA LEU A 325 5.62 -0.57 -21.36
C LEU A 325 6.62 -0.52 -22.52
N ARG A 326 7.89 -0.79 -22.29
CA ARG A 326 8.92 -0.75 -23.34
C ARG A 326 8.99 -2.05 -24.12
N ASP A 327 9.01 -3.15 -23.41
CA ASP A 327 9.26 -4.50 -23.91
C ASP A 327 8.42 -5.50 -23.08
N PRO A 328 7.13 -5.65 -23.40
CA PRO A 328 6.20 -6.50 -22.64
C PRO A 328 6.47 -8.00 -22.81
N GLY A 329 7.16 -8.41 -23.89
CA GLY A 329 7.26 -9.79 -24.26
C GLY A 329 5.93 -10.38 -24.75
N ASP A 330 5.83 -11.70 -24.74
CA ASP A 330 4.61 -12.42 -25.08
C ASP A 330 3.59 -12.35 -23.92
N PRO A 331 2.38 -11.81 -24.15
CA PRO A 331 1.33 -11.77 -23.13
C PRO A 331 0.74 -13.17 -22.82
N GLY A 332 1.02 -14.18 -23.65
CA GLY A 332 0.57 -15.56 -23.47
C GLY A 332 -0.94 -15.75 -23.64
N PRO A 333 -1.48 -16.92 -23.24
CA PRO A 333 -2.88 -17.26 -23.36
C PRO A 333 -3.80 -16.29 -22.61
N ALA A 334 -4.92 -15.94 -23.27
CA ALA A 334 -5.88 -14.96 -22.73
C ALA A 334 -6.74 -15.54 -21.58
N ASP A 335 -6.95 -16.84 -21.57
CA ASP A 335 -7.84 -17.59 -20.69
C ASP A 335 -7.11 -18.32 -19.54
N GLU A 336 -5.78 -18.24 -19.47
CA GLU A 336 -5.01 -18.83 -18.38
C GLU A 336 -4.60 -17.79 -17.34
N TYR A 337 -5.04 -18.00 -16.11
CA TYR A 337 -4.60 -17.17 -14.97
C TYR A 337 -3.13 -17.47 -14.62
N PRO A 338 -2.26 -16.48 -14.49
CA PRO A 338 -0.83 -16.72 -14.45
C PRO A 338 -0.26 -17.07 -13.06
N LEU A 339 -1.02 -16.87 -11.96
CA LEU A 339 -0.60 -17.25 -10.62
C LEU A 339 -1.12 -18.64 -10.28
N PRO A 340 -0.41 -19.40 -9.42
CA PRO A 340 -0.72 -20.79 -9.13
C PRO A 340 -1.89 -21.01 -8.18
N ASP A 341 -2.35 -19.98 -7.49
CA ASP A 341 -3.39 -20.04 -6.46
C ASP A 341 -4.78 -20.44 -6.97
N LEU A 342 -5.03 -20.30 -8.28
CA LEU A 342 -6.23 -20.79 -8.96
C LEU A 342 -5.98 -22.09 -9.76
N ALA A 343 -4.75 -22.62 -9.74
CA ALA A 343 -4.49 -23.92 -10.37
C ALA A 343 -5.30 -25.02 -9.65
N PRO A 344 -5.89 -26.00 -10.38
CA PRO A 344 -6.48 -27.16 -9.73
C PRO A 344 -5.45 -27.79 -8.81
N ALA A 345 -5.84 -28.08 -7.57
CA ALA A 345 -4.95 -28.81 -6.67
C ALA A 345 -4.43 -30.06 -7.38
N ALA A 346 -3.11 -30.20 -7.48
CA ALA A 346 -2.52 -31.41 -8.04
C ALA A 346 -3.13 -32.62 -7.30
N PRO A 347 -3.58 -33.68 -8.00
CA PRO A 347 -4.11 -34.85 -7.33
C PRO A 347 -3.06 -35.32 -6.34
N THR A 348 -3.39 -35.29 -5.06
CA THR A 348 -2.56 -35.88 -4.01
C THR A 348 -2.35 -37.34 -4.41
N ALA A 349 -1.12 -37.71 -4.77
CA ALA A 349 -0.78 -39.11 -4.96
C ALA A 349 -1.24 -39.86 -3.71
N PRO A 350 -2.01 -40.96 -3.86
CA PRO A 350 -2.44 -41.72 -2.71
C PRO A 350 -1.19 -42.12 -1.92
N ALA A 351 -1.18 -41.76 -0.63
CA ALA A 351 -0.13 -42.17 0.26
C ALA A 351 0.11 -43.67 0.07
N ALA A 352 1.29 -44.04 -0.39
CA ALA A 352 1.65 -45.43 -0.54
C ALA A 352 1.44 -46.10 0.83
N SER A 353 0.38 -46.93 0.92
CA SER A 353 0.11 -47.75 2.10
C SER A 353 1.35 -48.59 2.33
N ALA A 354 2.13 -48.28 3.34
CA ALA A 354 3.21 -49.15 3.78
C ALA A 354 2.56 -50.47 4.19
N ALA A 355 2.66 -51.45 3.30
CA ALA A 355 2.26 -52.83 3.60
C ALA A 355 3.06 -53.27 4.83
N ALA A 356 2.37 -53.42 5.92
CA ALA A 356 2.92 -54.04 7.14
C ALA A 356 3.26 -55.49 6.77
N SER A 357 4.55 -55.77 6.71
CA SER A 357 5.09 -57.13 6.70
C SER A 357 4.78 -57.78 8.03
N SER A 358 3.82 -58.72 8.02
CA SER A 358 3.50 -59.57 9.15
C SER A 358 4.63 -60.61 9.30
N GLY A 359 5.55 -60.35 10.25
CA GLY A 359 6.46 -61.33 10.78
C GLY A 359 5.90 -61.95 12.04
N THR A 360 5.47 -63.17 11.95
CA THR A 360 5.09 -64.04 13.04
C THR A 360 6.30 -64.40 13.86
N HIS A 361 6.26 -64.12 15.17
CA HIS A 361 6.95 -64.92 16.20
C HIS A 361 6.17 -64.89 17.49
N ALA A 362 6.11 -66.11 18.09
CA ALA A 362 5.28 -66.58 19.16
C ALA A 362 5.70 -66.11 20.56
N SER A 363 4.69 -65.95 21.39
CA SER A 363 4.53 -66.23 22.84
C SER A 363 5.72 -66.22 23.79
N SER A 364 5.58 -65.44 24.87
CA SER A 364 5.64 -65.97 26.24
C SER A 364 4.96 -64.99 27.19
N GLU A 365 4.08 -65.56 28.03
CA GLU A 365 3.36 -65.02 29.16
C GLU A 365 4.35 -64.55 30.23
N ASP A 366 3.94 -63.51 30.99
CA ASP A 366 3.80 -63.48 32.48
C ASP A 366 3.48 -62.03 32.87
N ASP A 367 2.32 -61.85 33.32
CA ASP A 367 1.79 -61.53 34.68
C ASP A 367 2.58 -60.44 35.47
N GLU A 368 1.99 -59.31 35.76
CA GLU A 368 1.63 -58.88 37.12
C GLU A 368 1.05 -57.45 37.17
N SER A 369 -0.03 -57.40 37.89
CA SER A 369 -0.89 -56.30 38.32
C SER A 369 -0.12 -55.31 39.19
N ALA A 370 -0.40 -54.01 39.05
CA ALA A 370 -0.52 -53.09 40.20
C ALA A 370 -1.20 -51.76 39.78
N ALA A 371 -2.40 -51.62 40.27
CA ALA A 371 -3.09 -50.32 40.40
C ALA A 371 -2.52 -49.59 41.64
N VAL A 372 -2.54 -48.26 41.62
CA VAL A 372 -2.69 -47.25 42.69
C VAL A 372 -2.40 -45.88 42.03
N GLY A 373 -3.20 -44.83 41.98
CA GLY A 373 -4.09 -44.27 42.97
C GLY A 373 -3.92 -42.74 42.78
N PHE A 374 -4.97 -42.01 42.52
CA PHE A 374 -4.99 -40.53 42.49
C PHE A 374 -4.76 -39.96 43.88
N PRO A 375 -4.25 -38.75 44.00
CA PRO A 375 -4.86 -37.79 44.90
C PRO A 375 -5.26 -36.49 44.19
N THR A 376 -6.53 -36.14 44.44
CA THR A 376 -7.05 -34.79 44.37
C THR A 376 -6.43 -33.94 45.45
N ASP A 377 -5.96 -32.74 45.13
CA ASP A 377 -6.15 -31.63 46.05
C ASP A 377 -6.17 -30.28 45.31
N GLY A 378 -7.05 -29.42 45.83
CA GLY A 378 -7.46 -28.17 45.24
C GLY A 378 -6.50 -27.02 45.55
N GLY A 379 -6.59 -26.02 44.74
CA GLY A 379 -5.87 -24.73 44.92
C GLY A 379 -6.34 -23.69 43.93
N ASN A 380 -7.17 -22.78 44.43
CA ASN A 380 -7.55 -21.53 43.81
C ASN A 380 -6.38 -20.82 43.09
N SER A 381 -6.60 -20.44 41.85
CA SER A 381 -5.84 -19.34 41.26
C SER A 381 -6.70 -18.56 40.25
N THR A 382 -6.88 -17.32 40.59
CA THR A 382 -7.55 -16.21 39.93
C THR A 382 -7.01 -16.01 38.52
N PRO A 383 -7.86 -15.69 37.48
CA PRO A 383 -7.37 -15.35 36.16
C PRO A 383 -6.85 -13.92 36.14
N TRP A 384 -5.61 -13.73 35.72
CA TRP A 384 -5.05 -12.44 35.39
C TRP A 384 -5.58 -12.00 34.03
N ILE A 385 -6.42 -10.96 34.05
CA ILE A 385 -6.80 -10.21 32.84
C ILE A 385 -5.64 -9.28 32.53
N VAL A 386 -4.92 -9.58 31.46
CA VAL A 386 -3.98 -8.63 30.84
C VAL A 386 -4.77 -7.79 29.83
N LEU A 387 -5.13 -6.59 30.24
CA LEU A 387 -5.60 -5.52 29.37
C LEU A 387 -4.38 -4.97 28.62
N GLY A 388 -4.27 -5.32 27.35
CA GLY A 388 -3.36 -4.68 26.41
C GLY A 388 -3.92 -3.32 26.00
N ALA A 389 -3.45 -2.24 26.66
CA ALA A 389 -3.64 -0.87 26.19
C ALA A 389 -2.50 -0.51 25.25
N GLY A 390 -2.77 -0.45 23.96
CA GLY A 390 -1.84 0.01 22.96
C GLY A 390 -2.52 0.99 21.99
N ALA A 391 -1.99 2.20 21.97
CA ALA A 391 -2.20 3.25 20.98
C ALA A 391 -3.39 4.20 21.17
N VAL A 392 -3.25 5.15 22.11
CA VAL A 392 -3.75 6.53 21.97
C VAL A 392 -2.65 7.48 22.46
N VAL A 393 -1.78 7.89 21.58
CA VAL A 393 -0.95 9.11 21.76
C VAL A 393 -0.84 9.75 20.39
N LEU A 394 -1.65 10.78 20.13
CA LEU A 394 -1.34 11.95 19.32
C LEU A 394 -2.58 12.87 19.18
N ILE A 395 -3.06 13.44 20.27
CA ILE A 395 -3.76 14.74 20.26
C ILE A 395 -3.53 15.36 21.66
N GLY A 396 -2.60 16.30 21.77
CA GLY A 396 -2.38 16.97 23.06
C GLY A 396 -1.22 17.93 23.13
N VAL A 397 -0.89 18.68 22.08
CA VAL A 397 0.10 19.79 22.16
C VAL A 397 -0.33 20.99 21.31
N VAL A 398 -1.53 21.48 21.39
CA VAL A 398 -1.93 22.81 20.83
C VAL A 398 -2.80 23.62 21.77
N ALA A 399 -2.84 23.37 23.05
CA ALA A 399 -3.66 24.15 24.00
C ALA A 399 -2.90 24.93 25.06
N ALA A 400 -1.58 25.12 24.95
CA ALA A 400 -0.81 25.77 26.02
C ALA A 400 -0.09 27.10 25.64
N VAL A 401 -0.32 27.68 24.47
CA VAL A 401 0.36 28.96 24.10
C VAL A 401 -0.61 30.16 23.97
N ALA A 402 -1.91 29.98 24.09
CA ALA A 402 -2.88 31.07 23.89
C ALA A 402 -3.30 31.83 25.15
N THR A 403 -2.77 31.54 26.34
CA THR A 403 -3.20 32.20 27.58
C THR A 403 -2.18 33.12 28.28
N ARG A 404 -1.08 33.49 27.61
CA ARG A 404 -0.05 34.36 28.22
C ARG A 404 0.19 35.71 27.52
N ARG A 405 -0.81 36.26 26.81
CA ARG A 405 -0.77 37.64 26.30
C ARG A 405 -2.09 38.36 26.54
N ARG A 406 -2.49 38.50 27.81
CA ARG A 406 -3.39 39.59 28.28
C ARG A 406 -3.07 39.88 29.73
N ARG A 407 -2.01 40.63 29.95
CA ARG A 407 -1.76 41.53 31.12
C ARG A 407 -0.39 42.16 30.90
N ILE A 408 -0.38 43.22 30.19
CA ILE A 408 0.22 44.54 30.52
C ILE A 408 -0.40 45.51 29.52
#